data_dc5995113e63dedb288c99733826fed2
#
_entry.id   dc5995113e63dedb288c99733826fed2
#
_cell.length_a   1.000
_cell.length_b   1.000
_cell.length_c   1.000
_cell.angle_alpha   90.00
_cell.angle_beta   90.00
_cell.angle_gamma   90.00
#
_symmetry.space_group_name_H-M   'P 1'
#
loop_
_entity.id
_entity.type
_entity.pdbx_description
1 polymer ?
#
loop_
_entity_poly.entity_id
_entity_poly.type
_entity_poly.pdbx_seq_one_letter_code
_entity_poly.pdbx_strand_id
1 'polypeptide(L)'
;MEDAARQLAPFVLPEPLSGLLSASLGFQIPRPPSHYRSGKNAHLLKDSAPEHPAGPRSGDLDNYCKAILDALQSAGIIQDDGLVMELTCAKDYGRCGLTFVRLEEWKRATAS
;
A
#
# COMPACT_ATOMS: atom_id res chain seq x y z
N MET A 1 -4.27 4.24 -12.40
CA MET A 1 -3.09 3.69 -11.70
C MET A 1 -2.02 3.13 -12.62
N GLU A 2 -1.83 3.78 -13.76
CA GLU A 2 -0.78 3.36 -14.70
C GLU A 2 0.62 3.42 -14.07
N ASP A 3 0.88 4.43 -13.22
CA ASP A 3 2.19 4.57 -12.58
C ASP A 3 2.49 3.41 -11.64
N ALA A 4 1.51 2.92 -10.89
CA ALA A 4 1.70 1.78 -10.00
C ALA A 4 1.97 0.50 -10.80
N ALA A 5 1.25 0.29 -11.90
CA ALA A 5 1.50 -0.86 -12.77
C ALA A 5 2.90 -0.82 -13.38
N ARG A 6 3.39 0.36 -13.79
CA ARG A 6 4.77 0.52 -14.31
C ARG A 6 5.80 0.18 -13.24
N GLN A 7 5.59 0.63 -12.01
CA GLN A 7 6.52 0.36 -10.92
C GLN A 7 6.59 -1.13 -10.60
N LEU A 8 5.50 -1.84 -10.79
CA LEU A 8 5.43 -3.28 -10.56
C LEU A 8 5.97 -4.11 -11.73
N ALA A 9 6.07 -3.53 -12.93
CA ALA A 9 6.49 -4.25 -14.12
C ALA A 9 7.84 -4.98 -13.97
N PRO A 10 8.87 -4.43 -13.27
CA PRO A 10 10.13 -5.15 -13.07
C PRO A 10 9.99 -6.43 -12.23
N PHE A 11 8.88 -6.59 -11.52
CA PHE A 11 8.63 -7.74 -10.66
C PHE A 11 7.72 -8.79 -11.30
N VAL A 12 7.57 -8.74 -12.63
CA VAL A 12 6.72 -9.68 -13.37
C VAL A 12 7.23 -11.10 -13.21
N LEU A 13 6.33 -11.98 -12.82
CA LEU A 13 6.58 -13.41 -12.68
C LEU A 13 6.47 -14.09 -14.06
N PRO A 14 7.08 -15.29 -14.25
CA PRO A 14 6.87 -16.05 -15.47
C PRO A 14 5.40 -16.31 -15.77
N GLU A 15 4.61 -16.53 -14.73
CA GLU A 15 3.16 -16.69 -14.81
C GLU A 15 2.51 -15.94 -13.66
N PRO A 16 1.33 -15.34 -13.87
CA PRO A 16 0.59 -14.72 -12.78
C PRO A 16 0.22 -15.75 -11.71
N LEU A 17 0.17 -15.31 -10.45
CA LEU A 17 -0.33 -16.15 -9.36
C LEU A 17 -1.80 -16.46 -9.62
N SER A 18 -2.15 -17.73 -9.67
CA SER A 18 -3.48 -18.21 -10.04
C SER A 18 -4.23 -18.94 -8.92
N GLY A 19 -3.58 -19.17 -7.78
CA GLY A 19 -4.22 -19.77 -6.62
C GLY A 19 -4.90 -18.73 -5.73
N LEU A 20 -5.56 -19.20 -4.69
CA LEU A 20 -6.17 -18.31 -3.70
C LEU A 20 -5.08 -17.61 -2.89
N LEU A 21 -5.29 -16.33 -2.61
CA LEU A 21 -4.27 -15.45 -2.06
C LEU A 21 -4.71 -14.77 -0.78
N SER A 22 -3.73 -14.54 0.09
CA SER A 22 -3.81 -13.58 1.18
C SER A 22 -2.90 -12.41 0.82
N ALA A 23 -3.43 -11.20 0.87
CA ALA A 23 -2.69 -9.99 0.54
C ALA A 23 -2.56 -9.09 1.76
N SER A 24 -1.34 -8.60 2.00
CA SER A 24 -1.08 -7.57 3.00
C SER A 24 -0.50 -6.37 2.29
N LEU A 25 -1.14 -5.22 2.43
CA LEU A 25 -0.77 -3.98 1.78
C LEU A 25 -0.46 -2.92 2.83
N GLY A 26 0.66 -2.24 2.66
CA GLY A 26 1.03 -1.14 3.51
C GLY A 26 1.33 0.10 2.67
N PHE A 27 0.85 1.25 3.11
CA PHE A 27 1.05 2.51 2.40
C PHE A 27 1.76 3.49 3.32
N GLN A 28 2.98 3.85 2.95
CA GLN A 28 3.74 4.88 3.63
C GLN A 28 3.51 6.19 2.90
N ILE A 29 2.96 7.17 3.60
CA ILE A 29 2.58 8.46 3.05
C ILE A 29 3.60 9.49 3.51
N PRO A 30 4.22 10.26 2.58
CA PRO A 30 5.15 11.31 3.00
C PRO A 30 4.39 12.42 3.70
N ARG A 31 4.99 12.94 4.79
CA ARG A 31 4.39 14.07 5.48
C ARG A 31 4.47 15.32 4.61
N PRO A 32 3.40 16.14 4.52
CA PRO A 32 3.47 17.39 3.81
C PRO A 32 4.43 18.37 4.50
N PRO A 33 5.01 19.33 3.76
CA PRO A 33 5.93 20.33 4.34
C PRO A 33 5.34 21.08 5.52
N SER A 34 4.03 21.28 5.55
CA SER A 34 3.35 22.00 6.62
C SER A 34 3.45 21.30 7.99
N HIS A 35 3.85 20.04 8.04
CA HIS A 35 4.04 19.29 9.30
C HIS A 35 5.40 19.58 9.94
N TYR A 36 6.32 20.22 9.22
CA TYR A 36 7.68 20.47 9.69
C TYR A 36 7.86 21.92 10.13
N ARG A 37 8.81 22.11 11.03
CA ARG A 37 9.21 23.45 11.46
C ARG A 37 9.98 24.13 10.33
N SER A 38 10.21 25.44 10.46
CA SER A 38 10.95 26.23 9.47
C SER A 38 12.37 26.52 9.94
N GLY A 39 13.21 27.01 9.02
CA GLY A 39 14.56 27.43 9.31
C GLY A 39 15.48 26.29 9.71
N LYS A 40 16.28 26.51 10.74
CA LYS A 40 17.25 25.52 11.25
C LYS A 40 16.58 24.22 11.69
N ASN A 41 15.33 24.30 12.11
CA ASN A 41 14.60 23.16 12.65
C ASN A 41 13.68 22.50 11.63
N ALA A 42 13.90 22.77 10.34
CA ALA A 42 13.04 22.23 9.25
C ALA A 42 12.97 20.70 9.19
N HIS A 43 13.91 20.00 9.82
CA HIS A 43 13.91 18.55 9.93
C HIS A 43 13.06 18.02 11.08
N LEU A 44 12.59 18.90 11.96
CA LEU A 44 11.78 18.54 13.11
C LEU A 44 10.31 18.76 12.84
N LEU A 45 9.47 17.88 13.38
CA LEU A 45 8.03 18.02 13.28
C LEU A 45 7.52 19.10 14.22
N LYS A 46 6.46 19.80 13.79
CA LYS A 46 5.71 20.69 14.67
C LYS A 46 4.99 19.87 15.74
N ASP A 47 4.80 20.46 16.91
CA ASP A 47 4.02 19.81 17.97
C ASP A 47 2.58 19.55 17.55
N SER A 48 2.05 20.40 16.64
CA SER A 48 0.70 20.26 16.10
C SER A 48 0.59 19.24 14.96
N ALA A 49 1.71 18.68 14.47
CA ALA A 49 1.68 17.73 13.38
C ALA A 49 0.95 16.45 13.84
N PRO A 50 -0.01 15.95 13.04
CA PRO A 50 -0.71 14.71 13.41
C PRO A 50 0.25 13.53 13.42
N GLU A 51 0.06 12.63 14.36
CA GLU A 51 0.88 11.42 14.46
C GLU A 51 0.59 10.45 13.31
N HIS A 52 -0.68 10.36 12.91
CA HIS A 52 -1.14 9.42 11.89
C HIS A 52 -1.96 10.12 10.80
N PRO A 53 -1.94 9.58 9.55
CA PRO A 53 -2.66 10.19 8.44
C PRO A 53 -4.16 9.84 8.46
N ALA A 54 -4.87 10.36 9.44
CA ALA A 54 -6.28 10.06 9.67
C ALA A 54 -7.25 11.06 9.02
N GLY A 55 -6.74 12.12 8.41
CA GLY A 55 -7.58 13.15 7.81
C GLY A 55 -7.96 12.86 6.36
N PRO A 56 -8.98 13.57 5.83
CA PRO A 56 -9.45 13.34 4.45
C PRO A 56 -8.38 13.65 3.39
N ARG A 57 -7.39 14.47 3.70
CA ARG A 57 -6.32 14.82 2.76
C ARG A 57 -5.30 13.71 2.56
N SER A 58 -5.28 12.71 3.44
CA SER A 58 -4.36 11.58 3.33
C SER A 58 -4.87 10.46 2.40
N GLY A 59 -6.10 10.59 1.92
CA GLY A 59 -6.74 9.58 1.07
C GLY A 59 -7.37 8.45 1.88
N ASP A 60 -8.29 7.75 1.24
CA ASP A 60 -9.01 6.64 1.85
C ASP A 60 -8.26 5.33 1.64
N LEU A 61 -8.16 4.54 2.69
CA LEU A 61 -7.43 3.29 2.67
C LEU A 61 -8.02 2.28 1.66
N ASP A 62 -9.34 2.20 1.57
CA ASP A 62 -10.00 1.28 0.62
C ASP A 62 -9.68 1.66 -0.83
N ASN A 63 -9.58 2.95 -1.15
CA ASN A 63 -9.19 3.38 -2.49
C ASN A 63 -7.74 2.99 -2.80
N TYR A 64 -6.83 3.13 -1.85
CA TYR A 64 -5.45 2.68 -2.02
C TYR A 64 -5.38 1.18 -2.29
N CYS A 65 -6.12 0.38 -1.51
CA CYS A 65 -6.12 -1.07 -1.66
C CYS A 65 -6.65 -1.48 -3.02
N LYS A 66 -7.77 -0.90 -3.45
CA LYS A 66 -8.35 -1.18 -4.76
C LYS A 66 -7.39 -0.85 -5.88
N ALA A 67 -6.75 0.31 -5.80
CA ALA A 67 -5.79 0.75 -6.81
C ALA A 67 -4.61 -0.20 -6.95
N ILE A 68 -4.08 -0.70 -5.83
CA ILE A 68 -2.95 -1.63 -5.85
C ILE A 68 -3.37 -3.01 -6.35
N LEU A 69 -4.53 -3.50 -5.95
CA LEU A 69 -5.02 -4.78 -6.47
C LEU A 69 -5.23 -4.71 -7.98
N ASP A 70 -5.79 -3.62 -8.49
CA ASP A 70 -5.94 -3.40 -9.93
C ASP A 70 -4.57 -3.36 -10.62
N ALA A 71 -3.58 -2.71 -10.02
CA ALA A 71 -2.22 -2.63 -10.55
C ALA A 71 -1.54 -4.00 -10.57
N LEU A 72 -1.70 -4.80 -9.52
CA LEU A 72 -1.14 -6.16 -9.46
C LEU A 72 -1.71 -7.04 -10.57
N GLN A 73 -3.00 -6.94 -10.83
CA GLN A 73 -3.64 -7.67 -11.89
C GLN A 73 -3.17 -7.16 -13.26
N SER A 74 -3.15 -5.86 -13.47
CA SER A 74 -2.70 -5.26 -14.73
C SER A 74 -1.25 -5.56 -15.06
N ALA A 75 -0.39 -5.64 -14.04
CA ALA A 75 1.02 -5.96 -14.21
C ALA A 75 1.28 -7.46 -14.41
N GLY A 76 0.25 -8.31 -14.30
CA GLY A 76 0.40 -9.75 -14.45
C GLY A 76 1.02 -10.45 -13.26
N ILE A 77 0.97 -9.85 -12.09
CA ILE A 77 1.47 -10.47 -10.85
C ILE A 77 0.45 -11.43 -10.27
N ILE A 78 -0.82 -11.04 -10.29
CA ILE A 78 -1.94 -11.91 -9.95
C ILE A 78 -2.84 -12.07 -11.16
N GLN A 79 -3.46 -13.23 -11.29
CA GLN A 79 -4.34 -13.51 -12.42
C GLN A 79 -5.64 -12.70 -12.34
N ASP A 80 -6.21 -12.59 -11.13
CA ASP A 80 -7.47 -11.91 -10.90
C ASP A 80 -7.51 -11.45 -9.44
N ASP A 81 -7.99 -10.23 -9.19
CA ASP A 81 -8.15 -9.72 -7.84
C ASP A 81 -9.20 -10.49 -7.04
N GLY A 82 -10.12 -11.18 -7.72
CA GLY A 82 -11.09 -12.07 -7.08
C GLY A 82 -10.47 -13.26 -6.38
N LEU A 83 -9.19 -13.56 -6.62
CA LEU A 83 -8.46 -14.63 -5.92
C LEU A 83 -8.05 -14.25 -4.50
N VAL A 84 -8.14 -12.98 -4.15
CA VAL A 84 -7.75 -12.50 -2.82
C VAL A 84 -8.85 -12.82 -1.82
N MET A 85 -8.57 -13.78 -0.93
CA MET A 85 -9.51 -14.26 0.09
C MET A 85 -9.41 -13.47 1.39
N GLU A 86 -8.22 -12.97 1.69
CA GLU A 86 -7.96 -12.15 2.86
C GLU A 86 -7.15 -10.94 2.46
N LEU A 87 -7.51 -9.78 2.98
CA LEU A 87 -6.84 -8.54 2.69
C LEU A 87 -6.59 -7.78 3.99
N THR A 88 -5.33 -7.46 4.23
CA THR A 88 -4.92 -6.60 5.35
C THR A 88 -4.32 -5.34 4.76
N CYS A 89 -4.80 -4.19 5.17
CA CYS A 89 -4.34 -2.90 4.69
C CYS A 89 -4.05 -1.96 5.84
N ALA A 90 -2.98 -1.20 5.70
CA ALA A 90 -2.63 -0.16 6.68
C ALA A 90 -1.98 1.02 5.97
N LYS A 91 -2.14 2.20 6.53
CA LYS A 91 -1.44 3.40 6.07
C LYS A 91 -0.82 4.11 7.25
N ASP A 92 0.34 4.71 7.07
CA ASP A 92 0.95 5.57 8.06
C ASP A 92 1.93 6.54 7.40
N TYR A 93 2.41 7.51 8.15
CA TYR A 93 3.43 8.43 7.67
C TYR A 93 4.80 7.77 7.64
N GLY A 94 5.63 8.22 6.70
CA GLY A 94 7.02 7.82 6.59
C GLY A 94 7.83 8.90 5.90
N ARG A 95 9.11 8.64 5.67
CA ARG A 95 10.01 9.60 5.05
C ARG A 95 9.71 9.83 3.57
N CYS A 96 9.20 8.84 2.91
CA CYS A 96 8.88 8.89 1.48
C CYS A 96 7.62 8.08 1.21
N GLY A 97 7.05 8.27 0.02
CA GLY A 97 5.92 7.46 -0.41
C GLY A 97 6.39 6.07 -0.81
N LEU A 98 5.89 5.05 -0.14
CA LEU A 98 6.18 3.65 -0.45
C LEU A 98 4.91 2.83 -0.33
N THR A 99 4.83 1.82 -1.18
CA THR A 99 3.78 0.82 -1.10
C THR A 99 4.43 -0.54 -0.84
N PHE A 100 3.97 -1.21 0.19
CA PHE A 100 4.43 -2.54 0.54
C PHE A 100 3.38 -3.54 0.14
N VAL A 101 3.79 -4.62 -0.53
CA VAL A 101 2.89 -5.67 -0.96
C VAL A 101 3.46 -7.00 -0.53
N ARG A 102 2.67 -7.78 0.17
CA ARG A 102 2.99 -9.16 0.54
C ARG A 102 1.86 -10.05 0.09
N LEU A 103 2.16 -11.02 -0.75
CA LEU A 103 1.21 -11.99 -1.25
C LEU A 103 1.62 -13.37 -0.75
N GLU A 104 0.67 -14.08 -0.17
CA GLU A 104 0.88 -15.44 0.32
C GLU A 104 -0.22 -16.33 -0.20
N GLU A 105 0.06 -17.61 -0.31
CA GLU A 105 -0.99 -18.59 -0.56
C GLU A 105 -1.99 -18.55 0.60
N TRP A 106 -3.26 -18.37 0.25
CA TRP A 106 -4.30 -18.38 1.28
C TRP A 106 -4.53 -19.80 1.77
N LYS A 107 -4.54 -19.95 3.08
CA LYS A 107 -4.86 -21.22 3.72
C LYS A 107 -6.02 -20.99 4.66
N ARG A 108 -7.02 -21.84 4.55
CA ARG A 108 -8.13 -21.82 5.48
C ARG A 108 -7.59 -22.07 6.88
N ALA A 109 -7.95 -21.21 7.83
CA ALA A 109 -7.61 -21.43 9.22
C ALA A 109 -8.17 -22.78 9.66
N THR A 110 -7.29 -23.66 10.18
CA THR A 110 -7.75 -24.92 10.75
C THR A 110 -8.67 -24.61 11.91
N ALA A 111 -9.88 -25.14 11.85
CA ALA A 111 -10.79 -25.04 12.97
C ALA A 111 -10.16 -25.80 14.15
N SER A 112 -9.87 -25.05 15.17
CA SER A 112 -9.33 -25.62 16.41
C SER A 112 -10.41 -25.66 17.45
#